data_8176e8a0019b5c58f8973c84e45a6727
#
_entry.id   8176e8a0019b5c58f8973c84e45a6727
#
_cell.length_a   1.000
_cell.length_b   1.000
_cell.length_c   1.000
_cell.angle_alpha   90.00
_cell.angle_beta   90.00
_cell.angle_gamma   90.00
#
_symmetry.space_group_name_H-M   'P 1'
#
loop_
_entity.id
_entity.type
_entity.pdbx_description
1 polymer ?
#
loop_
_entity_poly.entity_id
_entity_poly.type
_entity_poly.pdbx_seq_one_letter_code
_entity_poly.pdbx_strand_id
1 'polypeptide(L)'
;MKESKFQKELIDELKREFPGCIVLKNDPNYIQGIPDLIVLFKDKWAALEVKKHKDAHHQPNQDYYISLMNEMSFAKFISPENKEEILDELQRSFRFRRTSRLPWRK
;
A
#
# COMPACT_ATOMS: atom_id res chain seq x y z
N MET A 1 -13.88 -14.92 1.22
CA MET A 1 -13.20 -14.51 -0.02
C MET A 1 -11.75 -14.94 0.04
N LYS A 2 -11.23 -15.43 -1.05
CA LYS A 2 -9.83 -15.79 -1.11
C LYS A 2 -8.97 -14.54 -1.17
N GLU A 3 -7.78 -14.63 -0.58
CA GLU A 3 -6.85 -13.51 -0.56
C GLU A 3 -6.48 -13.08 -1.97
N SER A 4 -6.26 -14.02 -2.88
CA SER A 4 -5.90 -13.71 -4.26
C SER A 4 -7.00 -12.97 -4.98
N LYS A 5 -8.26 -13.33 -4.71
CA LYS A 5 -9.39 -12.64 -5.33
C LYS A 5 -9.48 -11.20 -4.79
N PHE A 6 -9.32 -11.04 -3.49
CA PHE A 6 -9.36 -9.72 -2.90
C PHE A 6 -8.22 -8.85 -3.45
N GLN A 7 -7.04 -9.44 -3.60
CA GLN A 7 -5.90 -8.69 -4.14
C GLN A 7 -6.19 -8.19 -5.54
N LYS A 8 -6.78 -9.05 -6.38
CA LYS A 8 -7.11 -8.66 -7.74
C LYS A 8 -8.11 -7.52 -7.77
N GLU A 9 -9.15 -7.62 -6.96
CA GLU A 9 -10.16 -6.57 -6.89
C GLU A 9 -9.57 -5.27 -6.38
N LEU A 10 -8.67 -5.37 -5.41
CA LEU A 10 -7.99 -4.21 -4.85
C LEU A 10 -7.14 -3.51 -5.91
N ILE A 11 -6.40 -4.27 -6.70
CA ILE A 11 -5.58 -3.68 -7.75
C ILE A 11 -6.46 -2.94 -8.75
N ASP A 12 -7.59 -3.52 -9.13
CA ASP A 12 -8.50 -2.86 -10.05
C ASP A 12 -9.05 -1.57 -9.45
N GLU A 13 -9.37 -1.60 -8.18
CA GLU A 13 -9.89 -0.39 -7.51
C GLU A 13 -8.83 0.68 -7.41
N LEU A 14 -7.59 0.30 -7.09
CA LEU A 14 -6.49 1.26 -7.02
C LEU A 14 -6.31 1.98 -8.36
N LYS A 15 -6.40 1.23 -9.45
CA LYS A 15 -6.26 1.84 -10.77
C LYS A 15 -7.38 2.80 -11.09
N ARG A 16 -8.57 2.53 -10.56
CA ARG A 16 -9.71 3.45 -10.76
C ARG A 16 -9.56 4.72 -9.91
N GLU A 17 -9.12 4.54 -8.67
CA GLU A 17 -9.04 5.68 -7.75
C GLU A 17 -7.82 6.56 -7.99
N PHE A 18 -6.77 5.99 -8.54
CA PHE A 18 -5.53 6.72 -8.81
C PHE A 18 -5.14 6.53 -10.26
N PRO A 19 -5.86 7.21 -11.17
CA PRO A 19 -5.61 7.02 -12.61
C PRO A 19 -4.15 7.34 -12.93
N GLY A 20 -3.52 6.41 -13.65
CA GLY A 20 -2.12 6.55 -14.01
C GLY A 20 -1.17 5.92 -13.02
N CYS A 21 -1.66 5.37 -11.93
CA CYS A 21 -0.78 4.69 -10.98
C CYS A 21 -0.24 3.39 -11.59
N ILE A 22 0.90 2.97 -11.08
CA ILE A 22 1.50 1.70 -11.43
C ILE A 22 1.48 0.83 -10.18
N VAL A 23 0.93 -0.37 -10.30
CA VAL A 23 0.88 -1.31 -9.18
C VAL A 23 1.83 -2.44 -9.47
N LEU A 24 2.80 -2.63 -8.57
CA LEU A 24 3.79 -3.71 -8.69
C LEU A 24 3.47 -4.77 -7.67
N LYS A 25 3.59 -6.02 -8.08
CA LYS A 25 3.50 -7.15 -7.16
C LYS A 25 4.90 -7.60 -6.81
N ASN A 26 5.19 -7.65 -5.52
CA ASN A 26 6.51 -8.06 -5.07
C ASN A 26 6.63 -9.57 -4.98
N ASP A 27 7.82 -10.06 -5.23
CA ASP A 27 8.13 -11.47 -5.12
C ASP A 27 8.50 -11.79 -3.67
N PRO A 28 7.68 -12.56 -2.95
CA PRO A 28 7.98 -12.87 -1.56
C PRO A 28 9.22 -13.76 -1.39
N ASN A 29 9.66 -14.39 -2.47
CA ASN A 29 10.84 -15.21 -2.41
C ASN A 29 12.13 -14.39 -2.51
N TYR A 30 12.03 -13.16 -2.99
CA TYR A 30 13.20 -12.29 -3.08
C TYR A 30 13.50 -11.64 -1.72
N ILE A 31 12.50 -11.01 -1.13
CA ILE A 31 12.64 -10.46 0.22
C ILE A 31 11.46 -10.98 1.03
N GLN A 32 11.77 -11.85 1.99
CA GLN A 32 10.73 -12.47 2.79
C GLN A 32 10.09 -11.44 3.70
N GLY A 33 8.77 -11.34 3.64
CA GLY A 33 8.02 -10.41 4.48
C GLY A 33 7.77 -9.05 3.84
N ILE A 34 8.31 -8.81 2.65
CA ILE A 34 8.05 -7.55 1.96
C ILE A 34 6.56 -7.45 1.62
N PRO A 35 5.94 -6.26 1.68
CA PRO A 35 4.51 -6.13 1.34
C PRO A 35 4.22 -6.58 -0.08
N ASP A 36 3.01 -7.11 -0.28
CA ASP A 36 2.61 -7.69 -1.56
C ASP A 36 2.63 -6.70 -2.70
N LEU A 37 2.22 -5.47 -2.46
CA LEU A 37 2.00 -4.50 -3.53
C LEU A 37 2.75 -3.21 -3.25
N ILE A 38 3.27 -2.62 -4.31
CA ILE A 38 3.77 -1.24 -4.30
C ILE A 38 2.91 -0.46 -5.28
N VAL A 39 2.42 0.69 -4.84
CA VAL A 39 1.62 1.58 -5.67
C VAL A 39 2.45 2.84 -5.93
N LEU A 40 2.73 3.09 -7.19
CA LEU A 40 3.47 4.28 -7.61
C LEU A 40 2.48 5.26 -8.21
N PHE A 41 2.40 6.45 -7.67
CA PHE A 41 1.48 7.46 -8.18
C PHE A 41 2.14 8.82 -8.15
N LYS A 42 2.45 9.34 -9.34
CA LYS A 42 3.17 10.60 -9.47
C LYS A 42 4.50 10.49 -8.75
N ASP A 43 4.78 11.38 -7.82
CA ASP A 43 6.05 11.35 -7.09
C ASP A 43 5.93 10.64 -5.74
N LYS A 44 4.87 9.87 -5.54
CA LYS A 44 4.61 9.22 -4.26
C LYS A 44 4.50 7.71 -4.42
N TRP A 45 4.63 7.00 -3.32
CA TRP A 45 4.48 5.55 -3.34
C TRP A 45 3.89 5.06 -2.03
N ALA A 46 3.31 3.89 -2.10
CA ALA A 46 2.74 3.22 -0.94
C ALA A 46 2.95 1.73 -1.07
N ALA A 47 3.02 1.06 0.07
CA ALA A 47 3.13 -0.39 0.12
C ALA A 47 1.92 -0.96 0.85
N LEU A 48 1.36 -2.04 0.33
CA LEU A 48 0.18 -2.66 0.93
C LEU A 48 0.43 -4.15 1.09
N GLU A 49 0.25 -4.64 2.32
CA GLU A 49 0.30 -6.08 2.58
C GLU A 49 -1.14 -6.58 2.64
N VAL A 50 -1.47 -7.46 1.71
CA VAL A 50 -2.84 -7.92 1.53
C VAL A 50 -3.13 -9.09 2.46
N LYS A 51 -4.22 -9.01 3.21
CA LYS A 51 -4.68 -10.06 4.11
C LYS A 51 -6.12 -10.40 3.77
N LYS A 52 -6.50 -11.67 3.94
CA LYS A 52 -7.87 -12.07 3.62
C LYS A 52 -8.87 -11.59 4.67
N HIS A 53 -8.41 -11.29 5.87
CA HIS A 53 -9.22 -10.62 6.89
C HIS A 53 -8.29 -9.97 7.88
N LYS A 54 -8.82 -9.02 8.65
CA LYS A 54 -7.98 -8.17 9.49
C LYS A 54 -7.28 -8.92 10.61
N ASP A 55 -7.84 -10.05 11.03
CA ASP A 55 -7.25 -10.85 12.11
C ASP A 55 -6.34 -11.95 11.60
N ALA A 56 -6.04 -11.96 10.31
CA ALA A 56 -5.16 -12.97 9.75
C ALA A 56 -3.77 -12.85 10.35
N HIS A 57 -3.12 -13.99 10.46
CA HIS A 57 -1.80 -14.07 11.08
C HIS A 57 -0.77 -13.24 10.30
N HIS A 58 0.10 -12.54 11.05
CA HIS A 58 1.22 -11.81 10.47
C HIS A 58 2.50 -12.57 10.74
N GLN A 59 3.34 -12.70 9.72
CA GLN A 59 4.70 -13.18 9.94
C GLN A 59 5.52 -12.02 10.52
N PRO A 60 6.51 -12.30 11.38
CA PRO A 60 7.29 -11.22 12.00
C PRO A 60 7.90 -10.25 11.00
N ASN A 61 8.40 -10.77 9.87
CA ASN A 61 9.02 -9.90 8.88
C ASN A 61 8.02 -8.95 8.25
N GLN A 62 6.75 -9.36 8.17
CA GLN A 62 5.73 -8.47 7.60
C GLN A 62 5.52 -7.23 8.47
N ASP A 63 5.45 -7.43 9.79
CA ASP A 63 5.32 -6.28 10.69
C ASP A 63 6.53 -5.36 10.58
N TYR A 64 7.72 -5.94 10.49
CA TYR A 64 8.94 -5.18 10.38
C TYR A 64 8.93 -4.27 9.14
N TYR A 65 8.62 -4.85 7.98
CA TYR A 65 8.66 -4.06 6.75
C TYR A 65 7.53 -3.06 6.66
N ILE A 66 6.34 -3.39 7.13
CA ILE A 66 5.25 -2.41 7.14
C ILE A 66 5.63 -1.23 8.01
N SER A 67 6.18 -1.48 9.19
CA SER A 67 6.57 -0.40 10.09
C SER A 67 7.65 0.49 9.46
N LEU A 68 8.69 -0.14 8.92
CA LEU A 68 9.78 0.58 8.31
C LEU A 68 9.33 1.39 7.10
N MET A 69 8.57 0.78 6.23
CA MET A 69 8.14 1.44 5.00
C MET A 69 7.08 2.50 5.25
N ASN A 70 6.30 2.35 6.33
CA ASN A 70 5.36 3.41 6.69
C ASN A 70 6.09 4.66 7.17
N GLU A 71 7.27 4.50 7.75
CA GLU A 71 8.09 5.66 8.09
C GLU A 71 8.65 6.33 6.85
N MET A 72 8.96 5.55 5.82
CA MET A 72 9.49 6.11 4.58
C MET A 72 8.42 6.83 3.77
N SER A 73 7.22 6.27 3.71
CA SER A 73 6.12 6.82 2.94
C SER A 73 4.82 6.36 3.56
N PHE A 74 4.15 5.39 2.95
CA PHE A 74 2.87 4.88 3.44
C PHE A 74 2.90 3.37 3.29
N ALA A 75 2.65 2.64 4.38
CA ALA A 75 2.60 1.19 4.31
C ALA A 75 1.60 0.68 5.33
N LYS A 76 0.67 -0.17 4.90
CA LYS A 76 -0.39 -0.69 5.75
C LYS A 76 -0.73 -2.11 5.38
N PHE A 77 -1.25 -2.85 6.37
CA PHE A 77 -1.97 -4.08 6.11
C PHE A 77 -3.37 -3.71 5.62
N ILE A 78 -3.85 -4.42 4.60
CA ILE A 78 -5.17 -4.13 4.06
C ILE A 78 -5.94 -5.43 3.87
N SER A 79 -7.20 -5.40 4.31
CA SER A 79 -8.09 -6.55 4.23
C SER A 79 -9.46 -6.05 3.82
N PRO A 80 -10.40 -6.97 3.50
CA PRO A 80 -11.76 -6.51 3.15
C PRO A 80 -12.40 -5.65 4.23
N GLU A 81 -12.12 -5.95 5.51
CA GLU A 81 -12.75 -5.23 6.60
C GLU A 81 -12.25 -3.79 6.75
N ASN A 82 -10.97 -3.54 6.46
CA ASN A 82 -10.44 -2.19 6.62
C ASN A 82 -10.10 -1.50 5.31
N LYS A 83 -10.54 -2.09 4.19
CA LYS A 83 -10.18 -1.56 2.88
C LYS A 83 -10.56 -0.10 2.70
N GLU A 84 -11.80 0.24 3.06
CA GLU A 84 -12.26 1.62 2.84
C GLU A 84 -11.46 2.61 3.68
N GLU A 85 -11.19 2.24 4.91
CA GLU A 85 -10.39 3.10 5.79
C GLU A 85 -8.99 3.31 5.25
N ILE A 86 -8.36 2.22 4.81
CA ILE A 86 -6.99 2.30 4.30
C ILE A 86 -6.95 3.09 3.00
N LEU A 87 -7.92 2.89 2.11
CA LEU A 87 -7.95 3.66 0.87
C LEU A 87 -8.20 5.14 1.12
N ASP A 88 -9.00 5.48 2.13
CA ASP A 88 -9.18 6.87 2.51
C ASP A 88 -7.87 7.48 2.99
N GLU A 89 -7.13 6.75 3.82
CA GLU A 89 -5.83 7.22 4.29
C GLU A 89 -4.86 7.38 3.13
N LEU A 90 -4.89 6.45 2.19
CA LEU A 90 -4.02 6.51 1.03
C LEU A 90 -4.36 7.71 0.15
N GLN A 91 -5.66 7.97 -0.02
CA GLN A 91 -6.10 9.15 -0.76
C GLN A 91 -5.52 10.41 -0.15
N ARG A 92 -5.59 10.52 1.15
CA ARG A 92 -5.04 11.70 1.84
C ARG A 92 -3.54 11.79 1.69
N SER A 93 -2.86 10.64 1.80
CA SER A 93 -1.41 10.60 1.67
C SER A 93 -0.97 11.02 0.27
N PHE A 94 -1.64 10.51 -0.75
CA PHE A 94 -1.27 10.80 -2.13
C PHE A 94 -1.67 12.20 -2.57
N ARG A 95 -2.68 12.77 -1.94
CA ARG A 95 -3.15 14.09 -2.31
C ARG A 95 -2.38 15.21 -1.67
N PHE A 96 -1.86 14.97 -0.48
CA PHE A 96 -1.13 16.00 0.23
C PHE A 96 0.12 16.38 -0.54
N ARG A 97 0.23 17.69 -0.82
CA ARG A 97 1.35 18.19 -1.57
C ARG A 97 2.47 18.49 -0.61
N ARG A 98 3.54 17.78 -0.76
CA ARG A 98 4.70 18.01 0.09
C ARG A 98 5.47 19.23 -0.32
N THR A 99 5.23 19.68 -1.53
CA THR A 99 5.95 20.81 -2.08
C THR A 99 5.84 22.05 -1.22
N SER A 100 4.72 22.21 -0.54
CA SER A 100 4.53 23.38 0.33
C SER A 100 5.54 23.38 1.49
N ARG A 101 6.09 22.23 1.79
CA ARG A 101 7.05 22.12 2.88
C ARG A 101 8.49 22.07 2.42
N LEU A 102 8.71 22.19 1.12
CA LEU A 102 10.02 22.00 0.53
C LEU A 102 10.36 23.18 -0.35
N PRO A 103 10.64 24.32 0.27
CA PRO A 103 10.92 25.54 -0.50
C PRO A 103 12.09 25.39 -1.47
N TRP A 104 13.00 24.46 -1.19
CA TRP A 104 14.13 24.23 -2.07
C TRP A 104 13.72 23.52 -3.36
N ARG A 105 12.53 22.99 -3.40
CA ARG A 105 12.01 22.33 -4.60
C ARG A 105 11.45 23.37 -5.54
N LYS A 106 12.20 23.72 -6.45
CA LYS A 106 11.76 24.73 -7.40
C LYS A 106 11.57 24.13 -8.75
#